data_28eb0ee5808401928145b6e06827d27b
#
_entry.id   28eb0ee5808401928145b6e06827d27b
#
_cell.length_a   1.000
_cell.length_b   1.000
_cell.length_c   1.000
_cell.angle_alpha   90.00
_cell.angle_beta   90.00
_cell.angle_gamma   90.00
#
_symmetry.space_group_name_H-M   'P 1'
#
loop_
_entity.id
_entity.type
_entity.pdbx_description
1 polymer ?
#
loop_
_entity_poly.entity_id
_entity_poly.type
_entity_poly.pdbx_seq_one_letter_code
_entity_poly.pdbx_strand_id
1 'polypeptide(L)'
;MKFLEKDLEDIICKSFTNDYYNGLLVKKGLDLLDRHLWWHKRQLRIYGCGIADLVISHRNPYHKDNIHVNVIELKRGCINGESVLQCNKYIDGISKYLDTRGINHTISGTLIGDRLNISSTFLNRDDLFYMSFYTYSYDIDGIEFIKHEM
;
A
#
# COMPACT_ATOMS: atom_id res chain seq x y z
N MET A 1 -12.22 -8.18 19.85
CA MET A 1 -12.77 -8.15 18.49
C MET A 1 -11.62 -8.20 17.50
N LYS A 2 -11.69 -9.09 16.52
CA LYS A 2 -10.69 -9.13 15.47
C LYS A 2 -11.00 -8.07 14.41
N PHE A 3 -9.99 -7.32 14.05
CA PHE A 3 -10.08 -6.35 12.97
C PHE A 3 -9.95 -7.09 11.64
N LEU A 4 -10.95 -7.02 10.79
CA LEU A 4 -10.96 -7.71 9.50
C LEU A 4 -10.27 -6.86 8.43
N GLU A 5 -9.64 -7.52 7.45
CA GLU A 5 -9.01 -6.83 6.31
C GLU A 5 -9.99 -5.88 5.62
N LYS A 6 -11.25 -6.31 5.47
CA LYS A 6 -12.27 -5.48 4.85
C LYS A 6 -12.58 -4.22 5.66
N ASP A 7 -12.61 -4.31 6.98
CA ASP A 7 -12.86 -3.15 7.84
C ASP A 7 -11.73 -2.13 7.72
N LEU A 8 -10.50 -2.62 7.69
CA LEU A 8 -9.32 -1.78 7.50
C LEU A 8 -9.34 -1.14 6.11
N GLU A 9 -9.68 -1.90 5.08
CA GLU A 9 -9.81 -1.40 3.72
C GLU A 9 -10.87 -0.30 3.62
N ASP A 10 -12.03 -0.49 4.26
CA ASP A 10 -13.12 0.50 4.27
C ASP A 10 -12.67 1.81 4.93
N ILE A 11 -11.96 1.71 6.05
CA ILE A 11 -11.46 2.91 6.76
C ILE A 11 -10.43 3.66 5.91
N ILE A 12 -9.51 2.94 5.29
CA ILE A 12 -8.49 3.54 4.44
C ILE A 12 -9.14 4.22 3.24
N CYS A 13 -10.08 3.56 2.59
CA CYS A 13 -10.79 4.13 1.44
C CYS A 13 -11.57 5.39 1.78
N LYS A 14 -12.19 5.46 2.95
CA LYS A 14 -12.85 6.68 3.41
C LYS A 14 -11.88 7.85 3.51
N SER A 15 -10.64 7.60 3.93
CA SER A 15 -9.63 8.66 4.05
C SER A 15 -9.27 9.27 2.70
N PHE A 16 -9.45 8.56 1.60
CA PHE A 16 -9.09 9.04 0.26
C PHE A 16 -9.97 10.18 -0.22
N THR A 17 -11.21 10.25 0.28
CA THR A 17 -12.19 11.26 -0.14
C THR A 17 -12.61 12.19 1.01
N ASN A 18 -11.96 12.08 2.16
CA ASN A 18 -12.36 12.85 3.34
C ASN A 18 -11.12 13.24 4.16
N ASP A 19 -10.80 14.52 4.14
CA ASP A 19 -9.61 15.07 4.82
C ASP A 19 -9.65 14.84 6.33
N TYR A 20 -10.83 14.86 6.93
CA TYR A 20 -10.98 14.59 8.36
C TYR A 20 -10.55 13.17 8.71
N TYR A 21 -11.03 12.17 7.95
CA TYR A 21 -10.65 10.77 8.17
C TYR A 21 -9.18 10.54 7.86
N ASN A 22 -8.65 11.19 6.83
CA ASN A 22 -7.22 11.09 6.54
C ASN A 22 -6.39 11.65 7.70
N GLY A 23 -6.80 12.80 8.26
CA GLY A 23 -6.15 13.40 9.43
C GLY A 23 -6.16 12.48 10.64
N LEU A 24 -7.25 11.74 10.86
CA LEU A 24 -7.33 10.75 11.95
C LEU A 24 -6.36 9.60 11.73
N LEU A 25 -6.26 9.07 10.51
CA LEU A 25 -5.32 7.98 10.20
C LEU A 25 -3.87 8.43 10.36
N VAL A 26 -3.53 9.63 9.92
CA VAL A 26 -2.18 10.18 10.10
C VAL A 26 -1.84 10.29 11.59
N LYS A 27 -2.76 10.76 12.43
CA LYS A 27 -2.57 10.78 13.88
C LYS A 27 -2.35 9.40 14.47
N LYS A 28 -2.97 8.38 13.88
CA LYS A 28 -2.83 7.00 14.32
C LYS A 28 -1.58 6.31 13.75
N GLY A 29 -0.79 7.00 12.96
CA GLY A 29 0.48 6.52 12.44
C GLY A 29 0.46 6.02 10.99
N LEU A 30 -0.69 6.08 10.32
CA LEU A 30 -0.81 5.64 8.93
C LEU A 30 -0.92 6.84 7.99
N ASP A 31 0.17 7.08 7.26
CA ASP A 31 0.25 8.17 6.29
C ASP A 31 0.49 7.59 4.91
N LEU A 32 -0.59 7.39 4.16
CA LEU A 32 -0.56 6.79 2.82
C LEU A 32 -0.75 7.81 1.72
N LEU A 33 -1.36 8.97 2.03
CA LEU A 33 -1.75 9.93 1.01
C LEU A 33 -0.75 11.08 0.92
N ASP A 34 -0.31 11.33 -0.30
CA ASP A 34 0.22 12.63 -0.68
C ASP A 34 -0.97 13.57 -0.96
N ARG A 35 -0.72 14.87 -0.93
CA ARG A 35 -1.72 15.91 -1.23
C ARG A 35 -2.30 15.84 -2.64
N HIS A 36 -1.71 15.04 -3.50
CA HIS A 36 -2.00 15.00 -4.94
C HIS A 36 -2.55 13.66 -5.39
N LEU A 37 -3.37 13.02 -4.53
CA LEU A 37 -4.07 11.81 -4.92
C LEU A 37 -4.92 12.08 -6.15
N TRP A 38 -4.69 11.31 -7.19
CA TRP A 38 -5.35 11.47 -8.47
C TRP A 38 -6.35 10.34 -8.73
N TRP A 39 -6.04 9.13 -8.31
CA TRP A 39 -6.83 7.95 -8.63
C TRP A 39 -6.63 6.87 -7.57
N HIS A 40 -7.68 6.13 -7.30
CA HIS A 40 -7.61 4.96 -6.43
C HIS A 40 -8.61 3.90 -6.88
N LYS A 41 -8.29 2.63 -6.59
CA LYS A 41 -9.15 1.51 -6.91
C LYS A 41 -9.00 0.43 -5.85
N ARG A 42 -10.13 -0.10 -5.37
CA ARG A 42 -10.18 -1.28 -4.52
C ARG A 42 -10.27 -2.52 -5.39
N GLN A 43 -9.66 -3.61 -4.93
CA GLN A 43 -9.76 -4.92 -5.58
C GLN A 43 -9.47 -4.83 -7.07
N LEU A 44 -8.29 -4.29 -7.39
CA LEU A 44 -7.86 -4.14 -8.78
C LEU A 44 -7.35 -5.48 -9.32
N ARG A 45 -7.99 -5.97 -10.37
CA ARG A 45 -7.52 -7.17 -11.07
C ARG A 45 -6.34 -6.81 -11.96
N ILE A 46 -5.22 -7.54 -11.76
CA ILE A 46 -4.00 -7.38 -12.55
C ILE A 46 -3.82 -8.64 -13.36
N TYR A 47 -3.87 -8.52 -14.67
CA TYR A 47 -3.85 -9.67 -15.57
C TYR A 47 -2.63 -10.56 -15.30
N GLY A 48 -2.89 -11.86 -15.10
CA GLY A 48 -1.85 -12.86 -14.84
C GLY A 48 -1.26 -12.83 -13.44
N CYS A 49 -1.68 -11.89 -12.57
CA CYS A 49 -1.10 -11.72 -11.24
C CYS A 49 -2.08 -11.97 -10.11
N GLY A 50 -3.34 -11.58 -10.26
CA GLY A 50 -4.36 -11.70 -9.24
C GLY A 50 -5.08 -10.38 -8.98
N ILE A 51 -5.52 -10.18 -7.74
CA ILE A 51 -6.30 -9.00 -7.35
C ILE A 51 -5.57 -8.30 -6.20
N ALA A 52 -5.16 -7.05 -6.43
CA ALA A 52 -4.56 -6.20 -5.40
C ALA A 52 -5.66 -5.55 -4.56
N ASP A 53 -5.46 -5.48 -3.23
CA ASP A 53 -6.46 -4.93 -2.32
C ASP A 53 -6.78 -3.47 -2.61
N LEU A 54 -5.75 -2.64 -2.73
CA LEU A 54 -5.87 -1.22 -3.00
C LEU A 54 -4.71 -0.77 -3.89
N VAL A 55 -5.01 0.09 -4.85
CA VAL A 55 -3.99 0.77 -5.64
C VAL A 55 -4.33 2.25 -5.67
N ILE A 56 -3.36 3.07 -5.33
CA ILE A 56 -3.51 4.53 -5.38
C ILE A 56 -2.47 5.12 -6.32
N SER A 57 -2.82 6.23 -6.94
CA SER A 57 -1.92 6.95 -7.83
C SER A 57 -1.90 8.42 -7.46
N HIS A 58 -0.69 8.94 -7.28
CA HIS A 58 -0.43 10.34 -7.03
C HIS A 58 0.12 10.99 -8.30
N ARG A 59 -0.23 12.24 -8.52
CA ARG A 59 0.25 12.99 -9.68
C ARG A 59 1.13 14.13 -9.21
N ASN A 60 2.32 14.25 -9.78
CA ASN A 60 3.20 15.37 -9.47
C ASN A 60 2.64 16.63 -10.14
N PRO A 61 2.32 17.70 -9.37
CA PRO A 61 1.74 18.93 -9.95
C PRO A 61 2.70 19.68 -10.87
N TYR A 62 4.02 19.46 -10.72
CA TYR A 62 5.06 20.11 -11.51
C TYR A 62 5.45 19.29 -12.75
N HIS A 63 5.18 17.98 -12.73
CA HIS A 63 5.49 17.04 -13.81
C HIS A 63 4.27 16.17 -14.07
N LYS A 64 3.30 16.73 -14.80
CA LYS A 64 2.00 16.09 -15.03
C LYS A 64 2.09 14.74 -15.75
N ASP A 65 3.20 14.49 -16.44
CA ASP A 65 3.41 13.25 -17.19
C ASP A 65 4.03 12.15 -16.33
N ASN A 66 4.32 12.42 -15.05
CA ASN A 66 4.91 11.46 -14.14
C ASN A 66 3.96 11.18 -12.98
N ILE A 67 3.57 9.92 -12.84
CA ILE A 67 2.71 9.47 -11.75
C ILE A 67 3.50 8.58 -10.80
N HIS A 68 3.11 8.58 -9.53
CA HIS A 68 3.58 7.61 -8.56
C HIS A 68 2.44 6.68 -8.19
N VAL A 69 2.68 5.38 -8.32
CA VAL A 69 1.69 4.35 -7.99
C VAL A 69 2.11 3.63 -6.71
N ASN A 70 1.18 3.43 -5.81
CA ASN A 70 1.41 2.65 -4.59
C ASN A 70 0.40 1.51 -4.53
N VAL A 71 0.92 0.28 -4.48
CA VAL A 71 0.11 -0.94 -4.31
C VAL A 71 0.05 -1.25 -2.83
N ILE A 72 -1.15 -1.26 -2.27
CA ILE A 72 -1.38 -1.46 -0.84
C ILE A 72 -2.01 -2.83 -0.64
N GLU A 73 -1.32 -3.69 0.12
CA GLU A 73 -1.81 -5.01 0.49
C GLU A 73 -2.10 -5.06 1.98
N LEU A 74 -3.28 -5.54 2.32
CA LEU A 74 -3.73 -5.66 3.70
C LEU A 74 -3.68 -7.11 4.13
N LYS A 75 -3.04 -7.38 5.25
CA LYS A 75 -2.95 -8.72 5.83
C LYS A 75 -3.65 -8.75 7.17
N ARG A 76 -4.49 -9.72 7.36
CA ARG A 76 -5.17 -9.97 8.65
C ARG A 76 -4.21 -10.46 9.72
N GLY A 77 -3.10 -11.05 9.29
CA GLY A 77 -2.09 -11.64 10.16
C GLY A 77 -0.72 -11.09 9.86
N CYS A 78 0.25 -12.00 9.86
CA CYS A 78 1.65 -11.66 9.71
C CYS A 78 2.01 -11.29 8.28
N ILE A 79 2.77 -10.22 8.13
CA ILE A 79 3.46 -9.89 6.88
C ILE A 79 4.73 -10.74 6.83
N ASN A 80 4.82 -11.61 5.85
CA ASN A 80 5.96 -12.54 5.67
C ASN A 80 6.53 -12.44 4.26
N GLY A 81 7.50 -13.30 3.94
CA GLY A 81 8.13 -13.30 2.63
C GLY A 81 7.16 -13.54 1.48
N GLU A 82 6.16 -14.40 1.66
CA GLU A 82 5.13 -14.64 0.64
C GLU A 82 4.31 -13.39 0.36
N SER A 83 3.97 -12.63 1.41
CA SER A 83 3.24 -11.37 1.28
C SER A 83 4.03 -10.37 0.44
N VAL A 84 5.34 -10.27 0.68
CA VAL A 84 6.24 -9.38 -0.05
C VAL A 84 6.32 -9.81 -1.52
N LEU A 85 6.50 -11.11 -1.79
CA LEU A 85 6.61 -11.62 -3.15
C LEU A 85 5.30 -11.39 -3.92
N GLN A 86 4.16 -11.57 -3.29
CA GLN A 86 2.88 -11.33 -3.93
C GLN A 86 2.66 -9.85 -4.26
N CYS A 87 2.98 -8.97 -3.32
CA CYS A 87 2.92 -7.52 -3.57
C CYS A 87 3.86 -7.14 -4.71
N ASN A 88 5.08 -7.67 -4.70
CA ASN A 88 6.06 -7.43 -5.75
C ASN A 88 5.55 -7.86 -7.13
N LYS A 89 4.84 -8.98 -7.19
CA LYS A 89 4.22 -9.47 -8.43
C LYS A 89 3.17 -8.50 -8.97
N TYR A 90 2.34 -7.94 -8.09
CA TYR A 90 1.34 -6.94 -8.48
C TYR A 90 2.01 -5.67 -8.97
N ILE A 91 3.04 -5.21 -8.27
CA ILE A 91 3.81 -4.01 -8.66
C ILE A 91 4.42 -4.20 -10.05
N ASP A 92 5.07 -5.35 -10.27
CA ASP A 92 5.68 -5.67 -11.55
C ASP A 92 4.65 -5.69 -12.69
N GLY A 93 3.49 -6.30 -12.44
CA GLY A 93 2.41 -6.36 -13.43
C GLY A 93 1.88 -4.98 -13.81
N ILE A 94 1.68 -4.10 -12.83
CA ILE A 94 1.23 -2.73 -13.08
C ILE A 94 2.32 -1.94 -13.80
N SER A 95 3.56 -2.07 -13.38
CA SER A 95 4.69 -1.36 -14.00
C SER A 95 4.84 -1.72 -15.47
N LYS A 96 4.74 -3.00 -15.80
CA LYS A 96 4.79 -3.46 -17.19
C LYS A 96 3.63 -2.91 -18.01
N TYR A 97 2.44 -2.89 -17.44
CA TYR A 97 1.27 -2.31 -18.11
C TYR A 97 1.50 -0.83 -18.43
N LEU A 98 2.00 -0.07 -17.46
CA LEU A 98 2.28 1.36 -17.65
C LEU A 98 3.39 1.60 -18.68
N ASP A 99 4.42 0.76 -18.68
CA ASP A 99 5.49 0.81 -19.67
C ASP A 99 4.97 0.57 -21.08
N THR A 100 4.09 -0.41 -21.27
CA THR A 100 3.50 -0.68 -22.60
C THR A 100 2.64 0.45 -23.10
N ARG A 101 2.11 1.29 -22.21
CA ARG A 101 1.32 2.48 -22.55
C ARG A 101 2.16 3.74 -22.67
N GLY A 102 3.47 3.63 -22.46
CA GLY A 102 4.38 4.78 -22.53
C GLY A 102 4.17 5.79 -21.42
N ILE A 103 3.66 5.35 -20.25
CA ILE A 103 3.38 6.22 -19.10
C ILE A 103 4.58 6.21 -18.18
N ASN A 104 5.22 7.37 -18.02
CA ASN A 104 6.29 7.55 -17.05
C ASN A 104 5.74 7.43 -15.63
N HIS A 105 6.39 6.59 -14.82
CA HIS A 105 5.91 6.34 -13.47
C HIS A 105 7.04 5.92 -12.53
N THR A 106 6.80 6.13 -11.26
CA THR A 106 7.48 5.43 -10.17
C THR A 106 6.45 4.57 -9.47
N ILE A 107 6.88 3.48 -8.84
CA ILE A 107 5.96 2.55 -8.24
C ILE A 107 6.56 1.94 -6.98
N SER A 108 5.74 1.76 -5.96
CA SER A 108 6.13 1.16 -4.70
C SER A 108 4.98 0.35 -4.14
N GLY A 109 5.25 -0.38 -3.06
CA GLY A 109 4.24 -1.13 -2.34
C GLY A 109 4.15 -0.71 -0.88
N THR A 110 3.02 -1.00 -0.27
CA THR A 110 2.80 -0.85 1.17
C THR A 110 2.08 -2.09 1.68
N LEU A 111 2.67 -2.72 2.68
CA LEU A 111 2.08 -3.88 3.34
C LEU A 111 1.67 -3.49 4.75
N ILE A 112 0.42 -3.81 5.10
CA ILE A 112 -0.16 -3.51 6.41
C ILE A 112 -0.68 -4.81 7.00
N GLY A 113 -0.19 -5.17 8.19
CA GLY A 113 -0.60 -6.38 8.89
C GLY A 113 -0.51 -6.21 10.39
N ASP A 114 -0.85 -7.28 11.15
CA ASP A 114 -0.80 -7.20 12.62
C ASP A 114 0.61 -7.41 13.18
N ARG A 115 1.50 -8.03 12.42
CA ARG A 115 2.90 -8.25 12.81
C ARG A 115 3.76 -8.45 11.58
N LEU A 116 5.05 -8.32 11.78
CA LEU A 116 6.04 -8.38 10.71
C LEU A 116 7.05 -9.49 11.01
N ASN A 117 7.25 -10.40 10.08
CA ASN A 117 8.22 -11.49 10.19
C ASN A 117 8.98 -11.65 8.88
N ILE A 118 9.87 -10.71 8.60
CA ILE A 118 10.72 -10.70 7.41
C ILE A 118 12.13 -10.32 7.84
N SER A 119 13.12 -11.07 7.35
CA SER A 119 14.53 -10.73 7.58
C SER A 119 14.98 -9.59 6.67
N SER A 120 15.93 -8.78 7.15
CA SER A 120 16.55 -7.74 6.34
C SER A 120 17.28 -8.33 5.12
N THR A 121 17.84 -9.54 5.27
CA THR A 121 18.48 -10.25 4.16
C THR A 121 17.50 -10.53 3.02
N PHE A 122 16.27 -10.94 3.37
CA PHE A 122 15.22 -11.15 2.37
C PHE A 122 14.90 -9.87 1.60
N LEU A 123 14.81 -8.74 2.30
CA LEU A 123 14.46 -7.45 1.71
C LEU A 123 15.59 -6.83 0.88
N ASN A 124 16.81 -7.32 1.02
CA ASN A 124 17.96 -6.86 0.23
C ASN A 124 18.05 -7.50 -1.16
N ARG A 125 17.04 -8.26 -1.57
CA ARG A 125 17.01 -8.86 -2.90
C ARG A 125 16.85 -7.77 -3.97
N ASP A 126 17.63 -7.89 -5.04
CA ASP A 126 17.63 -6.93 -6.15
C ASP A 126 16.34 -6.96 -6.99
N ASP A 127 15.58 -8.05 -6.90
CA ASP A 127 14.37 -8.25 -7.69
C ASP A 127 13.11 -7.66 -7.05
N LEU A 128 13.25 -7.02 -5.88
CA LEU A 128 12.13 -6.43 -5.15
C LEU A 128 12.02 -4.93 -5.41
N PHE A 129 10.80 -4.47 -5.64
CA PHE A 129 10.49 -3.05 -5.65
C PHE A 129 10.52 -2.50 -4.22
N TYR A 130 10.62 -1.17 -4.10
CA TYR A 130 10.58 -0.52 -2.78
C TYR A 130 9.24 -0.75 -2.11
N MET A 131 9.27 -1.09 -0.83
CA MET A 131 8.07 -1.34 -0.04
C MET A 131 8.18 -0.70 1.33
N SER A 132 7.06 -0.21 1.82
CA SER A 132 6.89 0.26 3.20
C SER A 132 6.07 -0.76 3.98
N PHE A 133 6.36 -0.88 5.27
CA PHE A 133 5.70 -1.84 6.15
C PHE A 133 5.09 -1.13 7.33
N TYR A 134 3.82 -1.45 7.61
CA TYR A 134 3.11 -0.97 8.78
C TYR A 134 2.53 -2.16 9.52
N THR A 135 2.60 -2.11 10.85
CA THR A 135 1.82 -3.03 11.68
C THR A 135 0.79 -2.24 12.46
N TYR A 136 -0.32 -2.85 12.78
CA TYR A 136 -1.35 -2.21 13.59
C TYR A 136 -1.56 -2.98 14.89
N SER A 137 -1.93 -2.25 15.92
CA SER A 137 -2.41 -2.79 17.19
C SER A 137 -3.75 -2.16 17.52
N TYR A 138 -4.45 -2.77 18.45
CA TYR A 138 -5.84 -2.50 18.68
C TYR A 138 -6.13 -2.60 20.17
N ASP A 139 -6.51 -1.51 20.76
CA ASP A 139 -6.81 -1.45 22.19
C ASP A 139 -8.09 -0.66 22.45
N ILE A 140 -8.32 -0.31 23.72
CA ILE A 140 -9.53 0.43 24.14
C ILE A 140 -9.61 1.81 23.48
N ASP A 141 -8.48 2.38 23.11
CA ASP A 141 -8.42 3.70 22.46
C ASP A 141 -8.52 3.61 20.92
N GLY A 142 -8.67 2.41 20.39
CA GLY A 142 -8.81 2.14 18.96
C GLY A 142 -7.58 1.54 18.33
N ILE A 143 -7.41 1.80 17.04
CA ILE A 143 -6.31 1.25 16.25
C ILE A 143 -5.13 2.23 16.22
N GLU A 144 -3.91 1.69 16.24
CA GLU A 144 -2.68 2.44 16.00
C GLU A 144 -1.80 1.70 15.01
N PHE A 145 -1.05 2.45 14.21
CA PHE A 145 -0.14 1.93 13.20
C PHE A 145 1.29 2.31 13.53
N ILE A 146 2.21 1.40 13.27
CA ILE A 146 3.64 1.61 13.44
C ILE A 146 4.31 1.33 12.10
N LYS A 147 5.02 2.32 11.57
CA LYS A 147 5.84 2.16 10.37
C LYS A 147 7.17 1.53 10.77
N HIS A 148 7.57 0.49 10.05
CA HIS A 148 8.84 -0.19 10.29
C HIS A 148 9.87 0.27 9.26
N GLU A 149 10.95 0.83 9.75
CA GLU A 149 12.11 1.19 8.93
C GLU A 149 13.05 -0.02 8.81
N MET A 150 13.35 -0.44 7.59
CA MET A 150 14.14 -1.63 7.35
C MET A 150 15.33 -1.34 6.44
#